data_a2000e1e1685f70d1e2281ae88a07bae
#
_entry.id   a2000e1e1685f70d1e2281ae88a07bae
#
_cell.length_a   1.000
_cell.length_b   1.000
_cell.length_c   1.000
_cell.angle_alpha   90.00
_cell.angle_beta   90.00
_cell.angle_gamma   90.00
#
_symmetry.space_group_name_H-M   'P 1'
#
loop_
_entity.id
_entity.type
_entity.pdbx_description
1 polymer ?
#
loop_
_entity_poly.entity_id
_entity_poly.type
_entity_poly.pdbx_seq_one_letter_code
_entity_poly.pdbx_strand_id
1 'polypeptide(L)'
;MVALVLSTPWWLLEMARHGKYRIGWRERLGMVPGRLFDRVAPDTIWIHAVSVGEVLAVSLLVEELKSQLPGWRVVVSTTTDTGQKLARQRFGEGDVFYFPLDFGFAVRAYLEALRPKLLVLAESEFWPNLLHQARLSGASIAVVNARVSDRSLPRYLRFRELLRGVMQNVDVFLAQSDEDARRLVQIGALAERVCVGGNLKFEVKPPQRPPILEVFAVALQREEIGPLVVAGSTLEGEEEMLIDCFRQVVARYPRALLILAPRHPERFETVAALLAGSGVRGQQRSQWDGHQPIGGGVFLLDSIGELASLYQFADLAFVGGSMVPKGGHNVLEAAQCGAAILVGPHTENFRDMVGVFQRAEALRVVTREALTFTVLALLQDDAERARLGQRALEVMRQQQGATERTLAALFQLLPIEKRAPAVGAERNA
;
A
#
# COMPACT_ATOMS: atom_id res chain seq x y z
N MET A 1 22.34 9.43 26.31
CA MET A 1 21.90 10.71 26.93
C MET A 1 22.60 11.92 26.32
N VAL A 2 23.94 11.99 26.27
CA VAL A 2 24.69 13.17 25.78
C VAL A 2 24.37 13.51 24.31
N ALA A 3 24.30 12.53 23.41
CA ALA A 3 23.96 12.76 22.00
C ALA A 3 22.53 13.29 21.78
N LEU A 4 21.62 12.94 22.66
CA LEU A 4 20.23 13.43 22.64
C LEU A 4 20.16 14.90 23.10
N VAL A 5 20.87 15.26 24.13
CA VAL A 5 20.94 16.66 24.62
C VAL A 5 21.56 17.56 23.54
N LEU A 6 22.55 17.09 22.81
CA LEU A 6 23.21 17.84 21.73
C LEU A 6 22.35 17.93 20.46
N SER A 7 21.48 16.98 20.19
CA SER A 7 20.56 17.00 19.02
C SER A 7 19.24 17.72 19.30
N THR A 8 18.88 17.94 20.57
CA THR A 8 17.62 18.60 20.98
C THR A 8 17.41 19.99 20.36
N PRO A 9 18.42 20.89 20.30
CA PRO A 9 18.25 22.20 19.68
C PRO A 9 17.95 22.12 18.19
N TRP A 10 18.58 21.17 17.47
CA TRP A 10 18.34 20.94 16.05
C TRP A 10 16.95 20.34 15.80
N TRP A 11 16.52 19.42 16.63
CA TRP A 11 15.19 18.82 16.63
C TRP A 11 14.09 19.85 16.89
N LEU A 12 14.27 20.72 17.89
CA LEU A 12 13.36 21.81 18.20
C LEU A 12 13.29 22.83 17.05
N LEU A 13 14.41 23.08 16.36
CA LEU A 13 14.48 23.97 15.21
C LEU A 13 13.74 23.37 13.99
N GLU A 14 13.85 22.08 13.74
CA GLU A 14 13.11 21.36 12.71
C GLU A 14 11.59 21.33 13.02
N MET A 15 11.21 21.12 14.27
CA MET A 15 9.82 21.22 14.74
C MET A 15 9.26 22.64 14.52
N ALA A 16 10.05 23.67 14.78
CA ALA A 16 9.64 25.06 14.63
C ALA A 16 9.52 25.46 13.15
N ARG A 17 10.44 25.01 12.29
CA ARG A 17 10.49 25.37 10.85
C ARG A 17 9.49 24.62 9.99
N HIS A 18 9.25 23.33 10.26
CA HIS A 18 8.48 22.45 9.37
C HIS A 18 7.12 22.01 9.96
N GLY A 19 6.76 22.46 11.16
CA GLY A 19 5.47 22.12 11.80
C GLY A 19 5.32 20.61 12.14
N LYS A 20 6.35 19.80 11.85
CA LYS A 20 6.35 18.37 12.12
C LYS A 20 6.32 18.12 13.62
N TYR A 21 5.51 17.13 14.05
CA TYR A 21 5.37 16.69 15.46
C TYR A 21 4.61 17.62 16.41
N ARG A 22 3.96 18.69 15.94
CA ARG A 22 3.12 19.55 16.79
C ARG A 22 1.83 18.85 17.24
N ILE A 23 1.29 17.99 16.38
CA ILE A 23 0.07 17.23 16.69
C ILE A 23 0.44 15.99 17.51
N GLY A 24 -0.33 15.68 18.56
CA GLY A 24 -0.12 14.50 19.40
C GLY A 24 1.09 14.59 20.35
N TRP A 25 1.61 15.79 20.66
CA TRP A 25 2.80 15.95 21.49
C TRP A 25 2.66 15.30 22.88
N ARG A 26 1.45 15.28 23.47
CA ARG A 26 1.18 14.60 24.74
C ARG A 26 1.38 13.09 24.62
N GLU A 27 0.79 12.48 23.59
CA GLU A 27 0.96 11.05 23.30
C GLU A 27 2.46 10.73 23.09
N ARG A 28 3.17 11.58 22.34
CA ARG A 28 4.62 11.41 22.06
C ARG A 28 5.52 11.53 23.29
N LEU A 29 5.10 12.27 24.29
CA LEU A 29 5.80 12.40 25.57
C LEU A 29 5.38 11.33 26.60
N GLY A 30 4.63 10.30 26.21
CA GLY A 30 4.27 9.19 27.08
C GLY A 30 2.97 9.37 27.85
N MET A 31 2.18 10.42 27.54
CA MET A 31 0.81 10.53 28.08
C MET A 31 -0.10 9.59 27.30
N VAL A 32 -0.26 8.38 27.79
CA VAL A 32 -1.06 7.33 27.16
C VAL A 32 -2.53 7.76 27.12
N PRO A 33 -3.19 7.77 25.94
CA PRO A 33 -4.59 8.17 25.82
C PRO A 33 -5.51 7.21 26.56
N GLY A 34 -6.55 7.75 27.23
CA GLY A 34 -7.54 6.97 27.99
C GLY A 34 -8.17 5.83 27.19
N ARG A 35 -8.46 6.06 25.90
CA ARG A 35 -9.00 5.05 24.97
C ARG A 35 -8.16 3.76 24.85
N LEU A 36 -6.88 3.82 25.19
CA LEU A 36 -6.02 2.64 25.18
C LEU A 36 -6.19 1.77 26.43
N PHE A 37 -6.76 2.30 27.51
CA PHE A 37 -7.08 1.56 28.73
C PHE A 37 -8.50 0.98 28.73
N ASP A 38 -9.41 1.52 27.89
CA ASP A 38 -10.84 1.18 27.93
C ASP A 38 -11.14 -0.25 27.42
N ARG A 39 -10.19 -0.90 26.78
CA ARG A 39 -10.34 -2.26 26.26
C ARG A 39 -9.37 -3.20 26.97
N VAL A 40 -9.89 -3.99 27.86
CA VAL A 40 -9.13 -5.08 28.48
C VAL A 40 -9.11 -6.26 27.51
N ALA A 41 -8.07 -6.34 26.68
CA ALA A 41 -7.77 -7.57 25.96
C ALA A 41 -6.66 -8.32 26.70
N PRO A 42 -6.74 -9.65 26.80
CA PRO A 42 -5.76 -10.44 27.53
C PRO A 42 -4.37 -10.37 26.87
N ASP A 43 -4.32 -10.21 25.55
CA ASP A 43 -3.08 -10.16 24.79
C ASP A 43 -3.13 -9.07 23.72
N THR A 44 -2.03 -8.33 23.58
CA THR A 44 -1.92 -7.21 22.65
C THR A 44 -0.75 -7.42 21.69
N ILE A 45 -0.99 -7.11 20.41
CA ILE A 45 0.04 -6.94 19.38
C ILE A 45 0.17 -5.43 19.13
N TRP A 46 1.38 -4.90 19.27
CA TRP A 46 1.70 -3.51 18.94
C TRP A 46 2.45 -3.45 17.61
N ILE A 47 1.84 -2.84 16.60
CA ILE A 47 2.47 -2.61 15.29
C ILE A 47 2.86 -1.14 15.18
N HIS A 48 4.11 -0.86 14.80
CA HIS A 48 4.60 0.48 14.54
C HIS A 48 4.86 0.67 13.04
N ALA A 49 4.19 1.67 12.44
CA ALA A 49 4.34 2.06 11.03
C ALA A 49 4.45 3.58 10.94
N VAL A 50 5.62 4.10 10.58
CA VAL A 50 5.96 5.53 10.67
C VAL A 50 5.11 6.41 9.75
N SER A 51 4.93 6.00 8.51
CA SER A 51 4.42 6.80 7.40
C SER A 51 3.20 6.20 6.71
N VAL A 52 2.57 6.97 5.80
CA VAL A 52 1.49 6.47 4.93
C VAL A 52 1.89 5.20 4.18
N GLY A 53 3.10 5.16 3.62
CA GLY A 53 3.58 4.00 2.87
C GLY A 53 3.69 2.73 3.71
N GLU A 54 4.15 2.86 4.96
CA GLU A 54 4.25 1.74 5.90
C GLU A 54 2.87 1.31 6.42
N VAL A 55 1.97 2.27 6.72
CA VAL A 55 0.58 1.96 7.10
C VAL A 55 -0.12 1.16 5.99
N LEU A 56 0.06 1.54 4.73
CA LEU A 56 -0.47 0.79 3.59
C LEU A 56 0.15 -0.61 3.50
N ALA A 57 1.48 -0.71 3.67
CA ALA A 57 2.18 -1.99 3.60
C ALA A 57 1.69 -3.00 4.65
N VAL A 58 1.45 -2.53 5.90
CA VAL A 58 0.99 -3.42 6.98
C VAL A 58 -0.54 -3.58 7.03
N SER A 59 -1.30 -2.91 6.16
CA SER A 59 -2.77 -2.89 6.28
C SER A 59 -3.37 -4.29 6.18
N LEU A 60 -2.98 -5.08 5.20
CA LEU A 60 -3.46 -6.44 5.04
C LEU A 60 -3.01 -7.33 6.22
N LEU A 61 -1.77 -7.17 6.67
CA LEU A 61 -1.24 -7.89 7.83
C LEU A 61 -2.07 -7.61 9.10
N VAL A 62 -2.44 -6.34 9.36
CA VAL A 62 -3.29 -5.96 10.50
C VAL A 62 -4.67 -6.59 10.39
N GLU A 63 -5.27 -6.57 9.20
CA GLU A 63 -6.60 -7.16 8.96
C GLU A 63 -6.58 -8.67 9.18
N GLU A 64 -5.56 -9.36 8.66
CA GLU A 64 -5.40 -10.81 8.84
C GLU A 64 -5.13 -11.18 10.30
N LEU A 65 -4.29 -10.43 11.03
CA LEU A 65 -4.06 -10.65 12.46
C LEU A 65 -5.36 -10.50 13.26
N LYS A 66 -6.17 -9.47 12.97
CA LYS A 66 -7.48 -9.28 13.64
C LYS A 66 -8.45 -10.42 13.32
N SER A 67 -8.45 -10.92 12.09
CA SER A 67 -9.29 -12.02 11.65
C SER A 67 -8.92 -13.37 12.28
N GLN A 68 -7.60 -13.66 12.30
CA GLN A 68 -7.11 -14.96 12.77
C GLN A 68 -6.91 -15.04 14.30
N LEU A 69 -6.89 -13.88 14.98
CA LEU A 69 -6.73 -13.76 16.42
C LEU A 69 -7.88 -12.94 17.06
N PRO A 70 -9.13 -13.40 17.01
CA PRO A 70 -10.29 -12.60 17.42
C PRO A 70 -10.28 -12.22 18.91
N GLY A 71 -9.52 -12.94 19.75
CA GLY A 71 -9.35 -12.60 21.17
C GLY A 71 -8.19 -11.65 21.48
N TRP A 72 -7.42 -11.25 20.46
CA TRP A 72 -6.27 -10.38 20.63
C TRP A 72 -6.60 -8.94 20.25
N ARG A 73 -5.93 -8.00 20.89
CA ARG A 73 -5.98 -6.60 20.52
C ARG A 73 -4.80 -6.26 19.60
N VAL A 74 -5.08 -5.69 18.44
CA VAL A 74 -4.04 -5.17 17.54
C VAL A 74 -4.09 -3.64 17.58
N VAL A 75 -3.04 -3.02 18.10
CA VAL A 75 -2.89 -1.55 18.16
C VAL A 75 -1.80 -1.10 17.19
N VAL A 76 -2.01 0.08 16.60
CA VAL A 76 -1.10 0.63 15.60
C VAL A 76 -0.62 2.01 16.03
N SER A 77 0.70 2.21 16.04
CA SER A 77 1.28 3.53 16.24
C SER A 77 1.92 4.09 14.97
N THR A 78 1.81 5.41 14.79
CA THR A 78 2.41 6.09 13.64
C THR A 78 3.19 7.32 14.07
N THR A 79 4.10 7.79 13.21
CA THR A 79 4.90 8.98 13.49
C THR A 79 4.39 10.21 12.74
N THR A 80 3.94 10.07 11.48
CA THR A 80 3.49 11.21 10.66
C THR A 80 1.99 11.48 10.84
N ASP A 81 1.58 12.76 10.72
CA ASP A 81 0.17 13.15 10.85
C ASP A 81 -0.70 12.54 9.72
N THR A 82 -0.15 12.46 8.51
CA THR A 82 -0.82 11.81 7.37
C THR A 82 -0.96 10.31 7.57
N GLY A 83 0.08 9.64 8.09
CA GLY A 83 0.04 8.24 8.48
C GLY A 83 -0.99 7.98 9.57
N GLN A 84 -1.06 8.87 10.59
CA GLN A 84 -2.02 8.78 11.68
C GLN A 84 -3.47 8.89 11.20
N LYS A 85 -3.77 9.85 10.31
CA LYS A 85 -5.11 9.99 9.71
C LYS A 85 -5.51 8.72 8.96
N LEU A 86 -4.62 8.21 8.11
CA LEU A 86 -4.88 6.99 7.35
C LEU A 86 -5.07 5.77 8.28
N ALA A 87 -4.21 5.61 9.29
CA ALA A 87 -4.31 4.50 10.23
C ALA A 87 -5.63 4.53 11.00
N ARG A 88 -6.08 5.71 11.46
CA ARG A 88 -7.39 5.88 12.13
C ARG A 88 -8.57 5.52 11.22
N GLN A 89 -8.53 5.92 9.96
CA GLN A 89 -9.56 5.55 8.98
C GLN A 89 -9.64 4.04 8.75
N ARG A 90 -8.48 3.35 8.71
CA ARG A 90 -8.43 1.92 8.40
C ARG A 90 -8.64 1.01 9.61
N PHE A 91 -8.08 1.37 10.76
CA PHE A 91 -7.99 0.48 11.92
C PHE A 91 -8.90 0.89 13.07
N GLY A 92 -9.48 2.09 13.00
CA GLY A 92 -10.33 2.69 14.03
C GLY A 92 -9.54 3.57 15.00
N GLU A 93 -10.19 4.61 15.54
CA GLU A 93 -9.55 5.58 16.42
C GLU A 93 -9.12 4.99 17.77
N GLY A 94 -9.84 3.97 18.26
CA GLY A 94 -9.61 3.35 19.56
C GLY A 94 -8.28 2.62 19.69
N ASP A 95 -7.72 2.15 18.58
CA ASP A 95 -6.52 1.31 18.55
C ASP A 95 -5.34 1.98 17.85
N VAL A 96 -5.45 3.29 17.54
CA VAL A 96 -4.40 4.04 16.83
C VAL A 96 -3.92 5.21 17.67
N PHE A 97 -2.59 5.37 17.78
CA PHE A 97 -1.97 6.43 18.57
C PHE A 97 -0.67 6.93 17.94
N TYR A 98 -0.20 8.10 18.38
CA TYR A 98 1.12 8.60 17.98
C TYR A 98 2.22 7.85 18.72
N PHE A 99 3.23 7.42 17.97
CA PHE A 99 4.41 6.77 18.51
C PHE A 99 5.10 7.65 19.59
N PRO A 100 5.38 7.14 20.77
CA PRO A 100 6.14 7.88 21.78
C PRO A 100 7.54 8.18 21.27
N LEU A 101 8.07 9.34 21.60
CA LEU A 101 9.49 9.60 21.39
C LEU A 101 10.31 8.54 22.13
N ASP A 102 11.42 8.10 21.54
CA ASP A 102 12.23 7.01 22.07
C ASP A 102 13.00 7.40 23.35
N PHE A 103 12.29 8.05 24.29
CA PHE A 103 12.73 8.29 25.65
C PHE A 103 12.28 7.16 26.57
N GLY A 104 13.18 6.69 27.43
CA GLY A 104 12.90 5.56 28.31
C GLY A 104 11.61 5.70 29.12
N PHE A 105 11.27 6.88 29.63
CA PHE A 105 10.04 7.12 30.39
C PHE A 105 8.78 7.08 29.49
N ALA A 106 8.86 7.64 28.28
CA ALA A 106 7.72 7.70 27.38
C ALA A 106 7.38 6.31 26.82
N VAL A 107 8.39 5.56 26.39
CA VAL A 107 8.24 4.17 25.93
C VAL A 107 7.69 3.27 27.04
N ARG A 108 8.22 3.38 28.25
CA ARG A 108 7.79 2.58 29.40
C ARG A 108 6.30 2.77 29.70
N ALA A 109 5.79 4.00 29.66
CA ALA A 109 4.38 4.28 29.90
C ALA A 109 3.46 3.51 28.94
N TYR A 110 3.82 3.41 27.65
CA TYR A 110 3.04 2.63 26.68
C TYR A 110 3.21 1.12 26.86
N LEU A 111 4.42 0.64 27.16
CA LEU A 111 4.64 -0.79 27.43
C LEU A 111 3.86 -1.27 28.66
N GLU A 112 3.80 -0.47 29.72
CA GLU A 112 3.02 -0.77 30.93
C GLU A 112 1.51 -0.76 30.66
N ALA A 113 1.02 0.18 29.83
CA ALA A 113 -0.38 0.30 29.49
C ALA A 113 -0.87 -0.80 28.54
N LEU A 114 -0.09 -1.10 27.51
CA LEU A 114 -0.47 -2.04 26.44
C LEU A 114 -0.08 -3.49 26.75
N ARG A 115 0.99 -3.70 27.52
CA ARG A 115 1.58 -5.01 27.84
C ARG A 115 1.67 -5.94 26.62
N PRO A 116 2.28 -5.47 25.50
CA PRO A 116 2.27 -6.22 24.26
C PRO A 116 3.00 -7.55 24.45
N LYS A 117 2.40 -8.61 23.90
CA LYS A 117 3.05 -9.93 23.76
C LYS A 117 3.95 -9.96 22.53
N LEU A 118 3.62 -9.15 21.52
CA LEU A 118 4.35 -9.02 20.29
C LEU A 118 4.44 -7.54 19.90
N LEU A 119 5.66 -7.07 19.66
CA LEU A 119 5.97 -5.79 19.05
C LEU A 119 6.42 -6.03 17.60
N VAL A 120 5.74 -5.41 16.64
CA VAL A 120 6.05 -5.50 15.22
C VAL A 120 6.46 -4.12 14.71
N LEU A 121 7.66 -3.99 14.16
CA LEU A 121 8.16 -2.77 13.52
C LEU A 121 8.11 -2.93 12.00
N ALA A 122 7.47 -1.99 11.32
CA ALA A 122 7.48 -1.94 9.86
C ALA A 122 8.79 -1.31 9.35
N GLU A 123 9.36 -1.90 8.33
CA GLU A 123 10.62 -1.48 7.70
C GLU A 123 11.81 -1.47 8.69
N SER A 124 12.74 -0.53 8.53
CA SER A 124 14.00 -0.53 9.30
C SER A 124 14.00 0.51 10.42
N GLU A 125 12.99 0.46 11.26
CA GLU A 125 12.78 1.38 12.38
C GLU A 125 13.41 0.83 13.66
N PHE A 126 14.73 1.04 13.82
CA PHE A 126 15.49 0.54 14.98
C PHE A 126 15.52 1.57 16.11
N TRP A 127 14.51 1.58 16.96
CA TRP A 127 14.36 2.46 18.12
C TRP A 127 15.01 1.84 19.37
N PRO A 128 16.21 2.30 19.81
CA PRO A 128 17.01 1.58 20.81
C PRO A 128 16.32 1.40 22.15
N ASN A 129 15.66 2.45 22.68
CA ASN A 129 14.98 2.35 23.97
C ASN A 129 13.71 1.47 23.87
N LEU A 130 12.93 1.60 22.78
CA LEU A 130 11.76 0.77 22.56
C LEU A 130 12.15 -0.71 22.51
N LEU A 131 13.12 -1.07 21.66
CA LEU A 131 13.55 -2.46 21.51
C LEU A 131 14.08 -3.05 22.81
N HIS A 132 14.92 -2.29 23.53
CA HIS A 132 15.47 -2.73 24.80
C HIS A 132 14.38 -2.92 25.87
N GLN A 133 13.49 -1.95 26.04
CA GLN A 133 12.45 -2.02 27.07
C GLN A 133 11.33 -3.01 26.73
N ALA A 134 10.97 -3.16 25.47
CA ALA A 134 10.04 -4.18 25.02
C ALA A 134 10.59 -5.59 25.32
N ARG A 135 11.90 -5.81 25.08
CA ARG A 135 12.57 -7.07 25.46
C ARG A 135 12.50 -7.32 26.95
N LEU A 136 12.79 -6.31 27.78
CA LEU A 136 12.72 -6.40 29.24
C LEU A 136 11.30 -6.64 29.75
N SER A 137 10.27 -6.16 29.05
CA SER A 137 8.86 -6.41 29.40
C SER A 137 8.38 -7.82 29.01
N GLY A 138 9.22 -8.63 28.34
CA GLY A 138 8.89 -9.98 27.90
C GLY A 138 8.14 -10.05 26.56
N ALA A 139 8.06 -8.94 25.81
CA ALA A 139 7.49 -8.95 24.46
C ALA A 139 8.44 -9.63 23.47
N SER A 140 7.89 -10.45 22.57
CA SER A 140 8.59 -10.87 21.36
C SER A 140 8.65 -9.68 20.38
N ILE A 141 9.72 -9.60 19.60
CA ILE A 141 9.96 -8.44 18.71
C ILE A 141 10.24 -8.93 17.29
N ALA A 142 9.46 -8.44 16.33
CA ALA A 142 9.64 -8.71 14.91
C ALA A 142 9.85 -7.42 14.12
N VAL A 143 10.73 -7.45 13.14
CA VAL A 143 10.84 -6.40 12.11
C VAL A 143 10.33 -6.98 10.80
N VAL A 144 9.23 -6.42 10.28
CA VAL A 144 8.59 -6.89 9.05
C VAL A 144 8.82 -5.93 7.90
N ASN A 145 8.78 -6.44 6.68
CA ASN A 145 9.06 -5.63 5.49
C ASN A 145 10.42 -4.91 5.56
N ALA A 146 11.41 -5.55 6.19
CA ALA A 146 12.70 -4.93 6.51
C ALA A 146 13.49 -4.62 5.24
N ARG A 147 14.01 -3.38 5.16
CA ARG A 147 14.76 -2.88 4.01
C ARG A 147 15.95 -2.03 4.43
N VAL A 148 17.08 -2.20 3.76
CA VAL A 148 18.26 -1.35 3.95
C VAL A 148 18.64 -0.71 2.61
N SER A 149 18.34 0.57 2.45
CA SER A 149 18.62 1.29 1.20
C SER A 149 20.13 1.53 0.99
N ASP A 150 20.56 1.69 -0.27
CA ASP A 150 21.93 2.06 -0.64
C ASP A 150 22.41 3.31 0.09
N ARG A 151 21.51 4.28 0.26
CA ARG A 151 21.80 5.53 0.96
C ARG A 151 22.04 5.33 2.46
N SER A 152 21.35 4.40 3.09
CA SER A 152 21.41 4.17 4.54
C SER A 152 22.54 3.21 4.92
N LEU A 153 22.89 2.27 4.05
CA LEU A 153 23.87 1.21 4.31
C LEU A 153 25.23 1.75 4.79
N PRO A 154 25.88 2.75 4.15
CA PRO A 154 27.18 3.24 4.60
C PRO A 154 27.13 3.83 6.01
N ARG A 155 26.03 4.52 6.36
CA ARG A 155 25.83 5.08 7.69
C ARG A 155 25.65 3.97 8.73
N TYR A 156 24.86 2.94 8.43
CA TYR A 156 24.64 1.82 9.34
C TYR A 156 25.92 1.01 9.56
N LEU A 157 26.73 0.79 8.54
CA LEU A 157 28.02 0.11 8.65
C LEU A 157 28.99 0.88 9.58
N ARG A 158 29.00 2.23 9.54
CA ARG A 158 29.83 3.05 10.43
C ARG A 158 29.47 2.86 11.90
N PHE A 159 28.20 2.59 12.22
CA PHE A 159 27.69 2.41 13.58
C PHE A 159 27.31 0.96 13.87
N ARG A 160 27.91 0.00 13.15
CA ARG A 160 27.57 -1.42 13.19
C ARG A 160 27.60 -1.99 14.61
N GLU A 161 28.62 -1.70 15.41
CA GLU A 161 28.74 -2.27 16.76
C GLU A 161 27.62 -1.77 17.70
N LEU A 162 27.23 -0.52 17.56
CA LEU A 162 26.08 0.02 18.30
C LEU A 162 24.78 -0.63 17.83
N LEU A 163 24.56 -0.71 16.52
CA LEU A 163 23.39 -1.35 15.94
C LEU A 163 23.28 -2.82 16.31
N ARG A 164 24.38 -3.55 16.33
CA ARG A 164 24.41 -4.95 16.74
C ARG A 164 23.80 -5.14 18.11
N GLY A 165 24.16 -4.30 19.10
CA GLY A 165 23.58 -4.35 20.44
C GLY A 165 22.07 -4.06 20.46
N VAL A 166 21.59 -3.19 19.57
CA VAL A 166 20.16 -2.88 19.43
C VAL A 166 19.42 -4.03 18.76
N MET A 167 19.96 -4.55 17.64
CA MET A 167 19.34 -5.59 16.83
C MET A 167 19.27 -6.96 17.53
N GLN A 168 20.13 -7.22 18.53
CA GLN A 168 20.07 -8.44 19.34
C GLN A 168 18.76 -8.57 20.14
N ASN A 169 18.01 -7.48 20.35
CA ASN A 169 16.71 -7.54 21.01
C ASN A 169 15.60 -8.08 20.11
N VAL A 170 15.80 -8.11 18.77
CA VAL A 170 14.82 -8.55 17.78
C VAL A 170 14.87 -10.07 17.62
N ASP A 171 13.72 -10.73 17.65
CA ASP A 171 13.61 -12.18 17.52
C ASP A 171 13.64 -12.62 16.05
N VAL A 172 13.00 -11.83 15.14
CA VAL A 172 12.99 -12.12 13.71
C VAL A 172 13.01 -10.87 12.85
N PHE A 173 13.76 -10.90 11.77
CA PHE A 173 13.76 -9.92 10.69
C PHE A 173 13.22 -10.56 9.42
N LEU A 174 12.14 -10.00 8.87
CA LEU A 174 11.53 -10.40 7.62
C LEU A 174 11.90 -9.40 6.53
N ALA A 175 12.97 -9.70 5.81
CA ALA A 175 13.52 -8.84 4.75
C ALA A 175 12.63 -8.83 3.51
N GLN A 176 12.60 -7.71 2.77
CA GLN A 176 11.87 -7.60 1.50
C GLN A 176 12.49 -8.47 0.39
N SER A 177 13.81 -8.66 0.42
CA SER A 177 14.58 -9.37 -0.60
C SER A 177 15.80 -10.06 0.00
N ASP A 178 16.44 -10.96 -0.77
CA ASP A 178 17.71 -11.57 -0.41
C ASP A 178 18.84 -10.54 -0.22
N GLU A 179 18.78 -9.44 -0.97
CA GLU A 179 19.75 -8.36 -0.82
C GLU A 179 19.56 -7.64 0.51
N ASP A 180 18.30 -7.31 0.89
CA ASP A 180 18.00 -6.71 2.18
C ASP A 180 18.38 -7.64 3.34
N ALA A 181 18.14 -8.95 3.20
CA ALA A 181 18.56 -9.94 4.18
C ALA A 181 20.09 -9.93 4.41
N ARG A 182 20.87 -9.94 3.33
CA ARG A 182 22.34 -9.82 3.40
C ARG A 182 22.78 -8.52 4.07
N ARG A 183 22.16 -7.39 3.71
CA ARG A 183 22.45 -6.08 4.29
C ARG A 183 22.13 -6.01 5.79
N LEU A 184 21.02 -6.60 6.22
CA LEU A 184 20.66 -6.69 7.64
C LEU A 184 21.73 -7.41 8.45
N VAL A 185 22.24 -8.54 7.94
CA VAL A 185 23.35 -9.28 8.58
C VAL A 185 24.64 -8.43 8.59
N GLN A 186 24.95 -7.73 7.49
CA GLN A 186 26.13 -6.85 7.42
C GLN A 186 26.09 -5.73 8.46
N ILE A 187 24.92 -5.17 8.78
CA ILE A 187 24.77 -4.08 9.76
C ILE A 187 24.61 -4.57 11.19
N GLY A 188 24.57 -5.89 11.43
CA GLY A 188 24.67 -6.46 12.78
C GLY A 188 23.52 -7.37 13.23
N ALA A 189 22.53 -7.67 12.38
CA ALA A 189 21.53 -8.69 12.68
C ALA A 189 22.18 -10.09 12.74
N LEU A 190 21.66 -10.95 13.63
CA LEU A 190 22.07 -12.35 13.69
C LEU A 190 21.49 -13.09 12.48
N ALA A 191 22.34 -13.81 11.74
CA ALA A 191 21.94 -14.46 10.48
C ALA A 191 20.78 -15.46 10.67
N GLU A 192 20.76 -16.17 11.78
CA GLU A 192 19.71 -17.14 12.15
C GLU A 192 18.35 -16.49 12.46
N ARG A 193 18.31 -15.17 12.62
CA ARG A 193 17.08 -14.39 12.87
C ARG A 193 16.61 -13.62 11.63
N VAL A 194 17.32 -13.75 10.51
CA VAL A 194 16.97 -13.05 9.26
C VAL A 194 16.43 -14.03 8.24
N CYS A 195 15.22 -13.77 7.76
CA CYS A 195 14.63 -14.53 6.66
C CYS A 195 13.99 -13.60 5.63
N VAL A 196 13.75 -14.07 4.42
CA VAL A 196 13.10 -13.32 3.36
C VAL A 196 11.58 -13.50 3.48
N GLY A 197 10.89 -12.45 3.93
CA GLY A 197 9.43 -12.42 4.02
C GLY A 197 8.77 -11.97 2.71
N GLY A 198 9.49 -11.22 1.89
CA GLY A 198 8.94 -10.55 0.71
C GLY A 198 8.44 -9.13 1.03
N ASN A 199 7.92 -8.45 0.02
CA ASN A 199 7.51 -7.05 0.16
C ASN A 199 5.99 -6.92 0.36
N LEU A 200 5.58 -6.59 1.57
CA LEU A 200 4.16 -6.39 1.95
C LEU A 200 3.45 -5.33 1.10
N LYS A 201 4.17 -4.42 0.46
CA LYS A 201 3.58 -3.40 -0.42
C LYS A 201 2.97 -3.98 -1.69
N PHE A 202 3.35 -5.20 -2.09
CA PHE A 202 2.83 -5.90 -3.26
C PHE A 202 1.61 -6.77 -2.98
N GLU A 203 1.19 -6.84 -1.73
CA GLU A 203 0.01 -7.60 -1.36
C GLU A 203 -1.25 -6.79 -1.68
N VAL A 204 -2.11 -7.39 -2.47
CA VAL A 204 -3.44 -6.87 -2.78
C VAL A 204 -4.46 -7.97 -2.57
N LYS A 205 -5.61 -7.59 -2.04
CA LYS A 205 -6.74 -8.53 -1.98
C LYS A 205 -7.20 -8.87 -3.39
N PRO A 206 -7.60 -10.12 -3.64
CA PRO A 206 -8.30 -10.44 -4.87
C PRO A 206 -9.47 -9.46 -5.07
N PRO A 207 -9.72 -8.99 -6.30
CA PRO A 207 -10.83 -8.09 -6.56
C PRO A 207 -12.14 -8.77 -6.15
N GLN A 208 -13.01 -8.01 -5.50
CA GLN A 208 -14.36 -8.47 -5.19
C GLN A 208 -15.09 -8.78 -6.51
N ARG A 209 -16.13 -9.59 -6.45
CA ARG A 209 -17.02 -9.84 -7.60
C ARG A 209 -18.33 -9.09 -7.40
N PRO A 210 -18.37 -7.76 -7.62
CA PRO A 210 -19.59 -7.01 -7.51
C PRO A 210 -20.59 -7.43 -8.60
N PRO A 211 -21.91 -7.34 -8.36
CA PRO A 211 -22.94 -7.77 -9.32
C PRO A 211 -22.82 -7.14 -10.69
N ILE A 212 -22.24 -5.94 -10.79
CA ILE A 212 -22.01 -5.27 -12.07
C ILE A 212 -21.18 -6.10 -13.06
N LEU A 213 -20.26 -6.94 -12.58
CA LEU A 213 -19.34 -7.66 -13.49
C LEU A 213 -20.07 -8.55 -14.48
N GLU A 214 -21.10 -9.26 -14.04
CA GLU A 214 -21.87 -10.13 -14.90
C GLU A 214 -22.65 -9.32 -15.95
N VAL A 215 -23.32 -8.27 -15.51
CA VAL A 215 -24.09 -7.38 -16.41
C VAL A 215 -23.16 -6.68 -17.39
N PHE A 216 -21.97 -6.25 -16.92
CA PHE A 216 -20.97 -5.58 -17.75
C PHE A 216 -20.38 -6.54 -18.79
N ALA A 217 -20.04 -7.77 -18.41
CA ALA A 217 -19.55 -8.79 -19.33
C ALA A 217 -20.58 -9.11 -20.45
N VAL A 218 -21.87 -9.20 -20.10
CA VAL A 218 -22.94 -9.39 -21.08
C VAL A 218 -23.03 -8.19 -22.03
N ALA A 219 -22.93 -6.97 -21.53
CA ALA A 219 -22.95 -5.77 -22.38
C ALA A 219 -21.75 -5.71 -23.34
N LEU A 220 -20.54 -6.06 -22.84
CA LEU A 220 -19.32 -6.13 -23.67
C LEU A 220 -19.50 -7.09 -24.86
N GLN A 221 -20.06 -8.27 -24.59
CA GLN A 221 -20.30 -9.27 -25.63
C GLN A 221 -21.43 -8.85 -26.60
N ARG A 222 -22.55 -8.37 -26.04
CA ARG A 222 -23.72 -7.94 -26.86
C ARG A 222 -23.37 -6.86 -27.87
N GLU A 223 -22.53 -5.92 -27.50
CA GLU A 223 -22.15 -4.76 -28.30
C GLU A 223 -20.84 -4.99 -29.07
N GLU A 224 -20.20 -6.15 -28.87
CA GLU A 224 -18.86 -6.47 -29.41
C GLU A 224 -17.86 -5.34 -29.11
N ILE A 225 -17.85 -4.88 -27.82
CA ILE A 225 -17.02 -3.76 -27.37
C ILE A 225 -15.55 -4.16 -27.40
N GLY A 226 -14.74 -3.28 -27.96
CA GLY A 226 -13.29 -3.39 -27.97
C GLY A 226 -12.62 -2.40 -28.91
N PRO A 227 -11.41 -1.96 -28.57
CA PRO A 227 -10.65 -2.20 -27.33
C PRO A 227 -11.25 -1.48 -26.12
N LEU A 228 -10.92 -1.99 -24.92
CA LEU A 228 -11.35 -1.43 -23.63
C LEU A 228 -10.17 -0.80 -22.89
N VAL A 229 -10.28 0.50 -22.62
CA VAL A 229 -9.31 1.26 -21.84
C VAL A 229 -9.90 1.56 -20.46
N VAL A 230 -9.17 1.26 -19.37
CA VAL A 230 -9.57 1.62 -18.02
C VAL A 230 -8.64 2.71 -17.48
N ALA A 231 -9.16 3.89 -17.25
CA ALA A 231 -8.46 4.99 -16.60
C ALA A 231 -8.92 5.09 -15.14
N GLY A 232 -8.13 4.48 -14.24
CA GLY A 232 -8.49 4.34 -12.84
C GLY A 232 -7.84 5.39 -11.94
N SER A 233 -8.56 5.79 -10.90
CA SER A 233 -8.10 6.74 -9.88
C SER A 233 -7.62 8.07 -10.46
N THR A 234 -8.35 8.64 -11.41
CA THR A 234 -7.97 9.89 -12.06
C THR A 234 -8.16 11.10 -11.15
N LEU A 235 -7.37 12.13 -11.38
CA LEU A 235 -7.39 13.40 -10.67
C LEU A 235 -7.61 14.55 -11.64
N GLU A 236 -7.94 15.72 -11.06
CA GLU A 236 -8.15 16.95 -11.83
C GLU A 236 -7.01 17.25 -12.80
N GLY A 237 -7.37 17.51 -14.06
CA GLY A 237 -6.45 17.75 -15.17
C GLY A 237 -6.08 16.48 -15.95
N GLU A 238 -6.42 15.30 -15.47
CA GLU A 238 -6.20 14.04 -16.19
C GLU A 238 -7.44 13.63 -17.00
N GLU A 239 -8.65 13.88 -16.48
CA GLU A 239 -9.89 13.43 -17.12
C GLU A 239 -10.09 14.08 -18.49
N GLU A 240 -9.86 15.39 -18.62
CA GLU A 240 -9.96 16.10 -19.89
C GLU A 240 -8.99 15.54 -20.93
N MET A 241 -7.72 15.37 -20.52
CA MET A 241 -6.68 14.79 -21.38
C MET A 241 -7.02 13.36 -21.84
N LEU A 242 -7.59 12.53 -20.95
CA LEU A 242 -7.96 11.16 -21.26
C LEU A 242 -9.18 11.10 -22.22
N ILE A 243 -10.15 12.00 -22.04
CA ILE A 243 -11.29 12.14 -22.95
C ILE A 243 -10.81 12.58 -24.36
N ASP A 244 -9.88 13.56 -24.41
CA ASP A 244 -9.29 14.03 -25.67
C ASP A 244 -8.50 12.92 -26.39
N CYS A 245 -7.71 12.15 -25.65
CA CYS A 245 -7.06 10.96 -26.15
C CYS A 245 -8.09 9.96 -26.70
N PHE A 246 -9.15 9.70 -25.94
CA PHE A 246 -10.16 8.73 -26.31
C PHE A 246 -10.97 9.14 -27.57
N ARG A 247 -11.16 10.44 -27.83
CA ARG A 247 -11.75 10.87 -29.11
C ARG A 247 -10.98 10.33 -30.33
N GLN A 248 -9.64 10.27 -30.24
CA GLN A 248 -8.82 9.72 -31.30
C GLN A 248 -8.90 8.19 -31.35
N VAL A 249 -9.04 7.55 -30.17
CA VAL A 249 -9.25 6.11 -30.10
C VAL A 249 -10.58 5.70 -30.77
N VAL A 250 -11.69 6.35 -30.39
CA VAL A 250 -13.01 6.00 -30.90
C VAL A 250 -13.15 6.31 -32.39
N ALA A 251 -12.45 7.31 -32.92
CA ALA A 251 -12.38 7.59 -34.34
C ALA A 251 -11.78 6.43 -35.17
N ARG A 252 -10.85 5.66 -34.56
CA ARG A 252 -10.22 4.50 -35.19
C ARG A 252 -10.91 3.18 -34.84
N TYR A 253 -11.44 3.09 -33.62
CA TYR A 253 -12.13 1.93 -33.07
C TYR A 253 -13.53 2.33 -32.61
N PRO A 254 -14.52 2.36 -33.50
CA PRO A 254 -15.85 2.90 -33.16
C PRO A 254 -16.60 2.19 -32.04
N ARG A 255 -16.18 0.97 -31.69
CA ARG A 255 -16.73 0.18 -30.55
C ARG A 255 -15.85 0.20 -29.32
N ALA A 256 -14.77 1.00 -29.29
CA ALA A 256 -13.92 1.14 -28.11
C ALA A 256 -14.72 1.67 -26.91
N LEU A 257 -14.28 1.35 -25.72
CA LEU A 257 -14.85 1.85 -24.47
C LEU A 257 -13.74 2.40 -23.58
N LEU A 258 -13.96 3.60 -23.04
CA LEU A 258 -13.16 4.13 -21.94
C LEU A 258 -13.96 4.02 -20.63
N ILE A 259 -13.48 3.26 -19.66
CA ILE A 259 -13.92 3.37 -18.28
C ILE A 259 -13.10 4.47 -17.63
N LEU A 260 -13.76 5.52 -17.14
CA LEU A 260 -13.15 6.65 -16.47
C LEU A 260 -13.59 6.66 -15.00
N ALA A 261 -12.65 6.47 -14.08
CA ALA A 261 -12.91 6.33 -12.65
C ALA A 261 -12.18 7.40 -11.84
N PRO A 262 -12.84 8.53 -11.50
CA PRO A 262 -12.26 9.56 -10.65
C PRO A 262 -11.99 9.04 -9.23
N ARG A 263 -10.85 9.46 -8.66
CA ARG A 263 -10.40 9.01 -7.33
C ARG A 263 -11.30 9.45 -6.20
N HIS A 264 -11.89 10.63 -6.32
CA HIS A 264 -12.64 11.30 -5.26
C HIS A 264 -14.12 11.44 -5.62
N PRO A 265 -15.06 10.97 -4.79
CA PRO A 265 -16.49 11.03 -5.06
C PRO A 265 -17.00 12.45 -5.30
N GLU A 266 -16.44 13.45 -4.61
CA GLU A 266 -16.78 14.86 -4.78
C GLU A 266 -16.51 15.39 -6.20
N ARG A 267 -15.80 14.65 -7.03
CA ARG A 267 -15.53 15.01 -8.44
C ARG A 267 -16.48 14.37 -9.43
N PHE A 268 -17.29 13.41 -9.04
CA PHE A 268 -18.16 12.66 -9.97
C PHE A 268 -19.05 13.57 -10.80
N GLU A 269 -19.72 14.55 -10.18
CA GLU A 269 -20.57 15.51 -10.88
C GLU A 269 -19.76 16.41 -11.82
N THR A 270 -18.58 16.87 -11.39
CA THR A 270 -17.70 17.71 -12.21
C THR A 270 -17.24 16.97 -13.46
N VAL A 271 -16.84 15.69 -13.30
CA VAL A 271 -16.39 14.87 -14.44
C VAL A 271 -17.56 14.49 -15.35
N ALA A 272 -18.77 14.26 -14.79
CA ALA A 272 -19.98 14.05 -15.60
C ALA A 272 -20.31 15.27 -16.46
N ALA A 273 -20.20 16.48 -15.90
CA ALA A 273 -20.39 17.72 -16.64
C ALA A 273 -19.31 17.92 -17.74
N LEU A 274 -18.05 17.63 -17.42
CA LEU A 274 -16.94 17.66 -18.39
C LEU A 274 -17.23 16.70 -19.56
N LEU A 275 -17.67 15.48 -19.25
CA LEU A 275 -18.00 14.48 -20.26
C LEU A 275 -19.16 14.91 -21.13
N ALA A 276 -20.23 15.47 -20.56
CA ALA A 276 -21.39 16.00 -21.31
C ALA A 276 -20.99 17.13 -22.28
N GLY A 277 -20.02 17.98 -21.90
CA GLY A 277 -19.48 19.04 -22.75
C GLY A 277 -18.46 18.58 -23.80
N SER A 278 -17.98 17.34 -23.70
CA SER A 278 -16.87 16.84 -24.53
C SER A 278 -17.23 16.46 -25.95
N GLY A 279 -18.52 16.25 -26.26
CA GLY A 279 -18.97 15.71 -27.55
C GLY A 279 -18.76 14.21 -27.75
N VAL A 280 -18.22 13.51 -26.73
CA VAL A 280 -18.12 12.05 -26.70
C VAL A 280 -19.35 11.48 -25.96
N ARG A 281 -19.89 10.37 -26.47
CA ARG A 281 -21.01 9.73 -25.77
C ARG A 281 -20.58 9.30 -24.37
N GLY A 282 -21.33 9.67 -23.34
CA GLY A 282 -21.09 9.33 -21.94
C GLY A 282 -22.24 8.55 -21.33
N GLN A 283 -21.89 7.58 -20.48
CA GLN A 283 -22.83 6.86 -19.63
C GLN A 283 -22.29 6.85 -18.20
N GLN A 284 -23.07 7.30 -17.24
CA GLN A 284 -22.74 7.20 -15.82
C GLN A 284 -23.10 5.81 -15.28
N ARG A 285 -22.25 5.23 -14.45
CA ARG A 285 -22.48 3.93 -13.80
C ARG A 285 -23.73 3.96 -12.92
N SER A 286 -23.93 5.03 -12.15
CA SER A 286 -25.09 5.19 -11.27
C SER A 286 -26.43 5.23 -11.98
N GLN A 287 -26.45 5.57 -13.27
CA GLN A 287 -27.64 5.66 -14.12
C GLN A 287 -27.79 4.50 -15.10
N TRP A 288 -26.81 3.58 -15.13
CA TRP A 288 -26.79 2.47 -16.07
C TRP A 288 -27.45 1.22 -15.47
N ASP A 289 -28.46 0.72 -16.14
CA ASP A 289 -29.23 -0.48 -15.78
C ASP A 289 -28.78 -1.76 -16.51
N GLY A 290 -27.71 -1.70 -17.32
CA GLY A 290 -27.20 -2.82 -18.12
C GLY A 290 -27.80 -2.90 -19.54
N HIS A 291 -28.81 -2.11 -19.87
CA HIS A 291 -29.47 -2.14 -21.18
C HIS A 291 -29.03 -1.02 -22.12
N GLN A 292 -28.69 0.15 -21.59
CA GLN A 292 -28.19 1.26 -22.40
C GLN A 292 -26.83 0.90 -23.00
N PRO A 293 -26.63 1.24 -24.31
CA PRO A 293 -25.40 0.94 -25.01
C PRO A 293 -24.25 1.80 -24.47
N ILE A 294 -23.11 1.17 -24.27
CA ILE A 294 -21.89 1.82 -23.72
C ILE A 294 -20.70 1.81 -24.69
N GLY A 295 -20.69 0.94 -25.70
CA GLY A 295 -19.64 0.88 -26.74
C GLY A 295 -19.52 2.16 -27.56
N GLY A 296 -18.30 2.54 -27.94
CA GLY A 296 -18.00 3.80 -28.63
C GLY A 296 -18.13 5.04 -27.77
N GLY A 297 -18.03 4.91 -26.43
CA GLY A 297 -18.22 6.01 -25.48
C GLY A 297 -17.33 5.92 -24.24
N VAL A 298 -17.63 6.79 -23.30
CA VAL A 298 -16.99 6.83 -21.98
C VAL A 298 -17.99 6.36 -20.93
N PHE A 299 -17.62 5.33 -20.19
CA PHE A 299 -18.35 4.86 -19.02
C PHE A 299 -17.74 5.48 -17.77
N LEU A 300 -18.42 6.50 -17.23
CA LEU A 300 -18.00 7.16 -16.00
C LEU A 300 -18.35 6.28 -14.81
N LEU A 301 -17.32 5.77 -14.13
CA LEU A 301 -17.47 4.97 -12.91
C LEU A 301 -17.62 5.91 -11.70
N ASP A 302 -18.83 6.35 -11.47
CA ASP A 302 -19.22 7.21 -10.33
C ASP A 302 -19.70 6.39 -9.12
N SER A 303 -19.00 5.26 -8.88
CA SER A 303 -19.21 4.36 -7.75
C SER A 303 -17.90 3.99 -7.07
N ILE A 304 -17.99 3.48 -5.84
CA ILE A 304 -16.81 3.06 -5.07
C ILE A 304 -16.75 1.54 -4.95
N GLY A 305 -15.53 0.98 -5.05
CA GLY A 305 -15.27 -0.44 -4.83
C GLY A 305 -15.37 -1.33 -6.07
N GLU A 306 -15.79 -0.81 -7.23
CA GLU A 306 -15.96 -1.58 -8.46
C GLU A 306 -14.71 -1.56 -9.39
N LEU A 307 -13.87 -0.52 -9.31
CA LEU A 307 -12.74 -0.30 -10.22
C LEU A 307 -11.78 -1.49 -10.30
N ALA A 308 -11.34 -2.01 -9.15
CA ALA A 308 -10.37 -3.12 -9.11
C ALA A 308 -10.85 -4.35 -9.91
N SER A 309 -12.18 -4.57 -9.89
CA SER A 309 -12.80 -5.68 -10.61
C SER A 309 -12.91 -5.44 -12.12
N LEU A 310 -13.02 -4.17 -12.54
CA LEU A 310 -13.17 -3.83 -13.95
C LEU A 310 -11.85 -3.91 -14.74
N TYR A 311 -10.70 -3.86 -14.06
CA TYR A 311 -9.40 -4.05 -14.70
C TYR A 311 -9.25 -5.41 -15.42
N GLN A 312 -10.01 -6.44 -15.03
CA GLN A 312 -9.97 -7.73 -15.72
C GLN A 312 -10.43 -7.68 -17.18
N PHE A 313 -11.17 -6.64 -17.58
CA PHE A 313 -11.61 -6.43 -18.95
C PHE A 313 -10.69 -5.48 -19.74
N ALA A 314 -9.69 -4.89 -19.09
CA ALA A 314 -8.86 -3.87 -19.69
C ALA A 314 -7.85 -4.45 -20.69
N ASP A 315 -7.91 -4.01 -21.94
CA ASP A 315 -6.79 -4.14 -22.87
C ASP A 315 -5.64 -3.23 -22.48
N LEU A 316 -5.97 -2.05 -21.94
CA LEU A 316 -5.02 -1.04 -21.49
C LEU A 316 -5.52 -0.38 -20.22
N ALA A 317 -4.67 -0.27 -19.21
CA ALA A 317 -4.95 0.40 -17.94
C ALA A 317 -4.08 1.67 -17.80
N PHE A 318 -4.72 2.82 -17.61
CA PHE A 318 -4.04 4.03 -17.18
C PHE A 318 -4.28 4.23 -15.67
N VAL A 319 -3.21 4.40 -14.89
CA VAL A 319 -3.31 4.65 -13.45
C VAL A 319 -3.05 6.12 -13.15
N GLY A 320 -4.10 6.80 -12.70
CA GLY A 320 -4.15 8.23 -12.50
C GLY A 320 -3.35 8.75 -11.29
N GLY A 321 -3.44 10.07 -11.07
CA GLY A 321 -2.60 10.80 -10.13
C GLY A 321 -1.14 10.89 -10.57
N SER A 322 -0.85 10.42 -11.77
CA SER A 322 0.48 10.23 -12.31
C SER A 322 0.86 11.22 -13.43
N MET A 323 -0.12 11.84 -14.09
CA MET A 323 0.13 12.94 -15.05
C MET A 323 0.18 14.31 -14.38
N VAL A 324 -0.35 14.41 -13.18
CA VAL A 324 -0.31 15.61 -12.33
C VAL A 324 0.64 15.36 -11.16
N PRO A 325 1.26 16.41 -10.55
CA PRO A 325 2.25 16.24 -9.49
C PRO A 325 1.59 15.88 -8.14
N LYS A 326 0.93 14.73 -8.11
CA LYS A 326 0.24 14.16 -6.94
C LYS A 326 0.84 12.83 -6.47
N GLY A 327 1.87 12.33 -7.19
CA GLY A 327 2.67 11.17 -6.77
C GLY A 327 2.13 9.82 -7.19
N GLY A 328 1.10 9.76 -8.05
CA GLY A 328 0.54 8.52 -8.58
C GLY A 328 -0.33 7.74 -7.62
N HIS A 329 -0.92 6.66 -8.15
CA HIS A 329 -1.72 5.70 -7.39
C HIS A 329 -1.20 4.26 -7.56
N ASN A 330 -1.86 3.32 -6.88
CA ASN A 330 -1.46 1.91 -6.83
C ASN A 330 -1.66 1.23 -8.20
N VAL A 331 -0.60 0.67 -8.78
CA VAL A 331 -0.63 -0.05 -10.07
C VAL A 331 -1.00 -1.53 -9.92
N LEU A 332 -1.00 -2.06 -8.69
CA LEU A 332 -1.15 -3.50 -8.46
C LEU A 332 -2.53 -4.03 -8.81
N GLU A 333 -3.58 -3.21 -8.67
CA GLU A 333 -4.94 -3.60 -9.05
C GLU A 333 -5.06 -3.90 -10.55
N ALA A 334 -4.40 -3.12 -11.38
CA ALA A 334 -4.31 -3.38 -12.82
C ALA A 334 -3.36 -4.54 -13.13
N ALA A 335 -2.22 -4.60 -12.42
CA ALA A 335 -1.20 -5.62 -12.63
C ALA A 335 -1.70 -7.04 -12.32
N GLN A 336 -2.48 -7.23 -11.25
CA GLN A 336 -3.03 -8.53 -10.89
C GLN A 336 -4.02 -9.07 -11.93
N CYS A 337 -4.60 -8.20 -12.77
CA CYS A 337 -5.48 -8.57 -13.86
C CYS A 337 -4.73 -8.79 -15.19
N GLY A 338 -3.43 -8.58 -15.24
CA GLY A 338 -2.63 -8.74 -16.47
C GLY A 338 -2.89 -7.66 -17.51
N ALA A 339 -3.39 -6.50 -17.11
CA ALA A 339 -3.59 -5.38 -18.03
C ALA A 339 -2.24 -4.76 -18.45
N ALA A 340 -2.13 -4.25 -19.68
CA ALA A 340 -1.01 -3.42 -20.09
C ALA A 340 -1.12 -2.04 -19.41
N ILE A 341 -0.13 -1.68 -18.58
CA ILE A 341 -0.22 -0.54 -17.65
C ILE A 341 0.52 0.67 -18.21
N LEU A 342 -0.16 1.81 -18.19
CA LEU A 342 0.40 3.15 -18.42
C LEU A 342 0.33 3.98 -17.14
N VAL A 343 1.39 4.73 -16.86
CA VAL A 343 1.45 5.74 -15.80
C VAL A 343 2.10 7.01 -16.33
N GLY A 344 1.79 8.16 -15.74
CA GLY A 344 2.51 9.41 -15.99
C GLY A 344 3.85 9.47 -15.25
N PRO A 345 4.60 10.59 -15.39
CA PRO A 345 5.93 10.74 -14.80
C PRO A 345 5.93 10.95 -13.28
N HIS A 346 4.78 11.33 -12.68
CA HIS A 346 4.68 11.61 -11.26
C HIS A 346 4.24 10.37 -10.48
N THR A 347 5.20 9.59 -10.00
CA THR A 347 4.94 8.32 -9.28
C THR A 347 5.62 8.29 -7.90
N GLU A 348 5.86 9.45 -7.30
CA GLU A 348 6.68 9.61 -6.09
C GLU A 348 6.17 8.80 -4.90
N ASN A 349 4.85 8.68 -4.73
CA ASN A 349 4.23 7.93 -3.64
C ASN A 349 4.41 6.40 -3.82
N PHE A 350 4.59 5.95 -5.06
CA PHE A 350 4.72 4.54 -5.44
C PHE A 350 6.03 4.25 -6.17
N ARG A 351 7.04 5.12 -6.02
CA ARG A 351 8.31 5.06 -6.78
C ARG A 351 8.97 3.69 -6.74
N ASP A 352 9.09 3.10 -5.56
CA ASP A 352 9.75 1.80 -5.41
C ASP A 352 8.99 0.70 -6.15
N MET A 353 7.66 0.70 -6.01
CA MET A 353 6.77 -0.24 -6.69
C MET A 353 6.85 -0.07 -8.21
N VAL A 354 6.59 1.14 -8.70
CA VAL A 354 6.67 1.45 -10.14
C VAL A 354 8.05 1.13 -10.70
N GLY A 355 9.11 1.40 -9.93
CA GLY A 355 10.49 1.05 -10.31
C GLY A 355 10.73 -0.46 -10.49
N VAL A 356 10.07 -1.32 -9.72
CA VAL A 356 10.13 -2.79 -9.93
C VAL A 356 9.49 -3.16 -11.28
N PHE A 357 8.29 -2.64 -11.56
CA PHE A 357 7.61 -2.90 -12.84
C PHE A 357 8.37 -2.31 -14.05
N GLN A 358 8.99 -1.13 -13.88
CA GLN A 358 9.82 -0.53 -14.95
C GLN A 358 11.04 -1.38 -15.28
N ARG A 359 11.77 -1.86 -14.27
CA ARG A 359 12.94 -2.75 -14.48
C ARG A 359 12.56 -4.08 -15.15
N ALA A 360 11.36 -4.57 -14.88
CA ALA A 360 10.79 -5.75 -15.52
C ALA A 360 10.15 -5.44 -16.89
N GLU A 361 10.18 -4.19 -17.34
CA GLU A 361 9.47 -3.71 -18.55
C GLU A 361 7.99 -4.12 -18.54
N ALA A 362 7.35 -4.10 -17.38
CA ALA A 362 6.00 -4.55 -17.12
C ALA A 362 4.96 -3.40 -17.14
N LEU A 363 5.41 -2.17 -17.32
CA LEU A 363 4.58 -0.98 -17.52
C LEU A 363 5.31 0.06 -18.40
N ARG A 364 4.56 1.05 -18.91
CA ARG A 364 5.12 2.18 -19.63
C ARG A 364 4.87 3.49 -18.86
N VAL A 365 5.93 4.29 -18.71
CA VAL A 365 5.79 5.67 -18.25
C VAL A 365 5.65 6.56 -19.47
N VAL A 366 4.60 7.38 -19.51
CA VAL A 366 4.28 8.23 -20.65
C VAL A 366 4.15 9.69 -20.24
N THR A 367 4.57 10.61 -21.11
CA THR A 367 4.29 12.04 -20.91
C THR A 367 2.93 12.40 -21.50
N ARG A 368 2.42 13.60 -21.16
CA ARG A 368 1.16 14.11 -21.69
C ARG A 368 1.15 14.13 -23.23
N GLU A 369 2.24 14.56 -23.82
CA GLU A 369 2.40 14.72 -25.28
C GLU A 369 2.44 13.35 -25.99
N ALA A 370 3.01 12.35 -25.34
CA ALA A 370 3.16 11.01 -25.90
C ALA A 370 1.93 10.10 -25.64
N LEU A 371 1.01 10.51 -24.76
CA LEU A 371 -0.08 9.65 -24.30
C LEU A 371 -0.90 9.07 -25.44
N THR A 372 -1.45 9.94 -26.29
CA THR A 372 -2.34 9.51 -27.38
C THR A 372 -1.63 8.61 -28.37
N PHE A 373 -0.40 8.97 -28.75
CA PHE A 373 0.42 8.15 -29.63
C PHE A 373 0.68 6.77 -29.04
N THR A 374 1.08 6.72 -27.75
CA THR A 374 1.38 5.46 -27.06
C THR A 374 0.13 4.58 -26.91
N VAL A 375 -1.01 5.17 -26.55
CA VAL A 375 -2.29 4.45 -26.46
C VAL A 375 -2.65 3.83 -27.81
N LEU A 376 -2.65 4.61 -28.89
CA LEU A 376 -2.97 4.10 -30.21
C LEU A 376 -1.99 3.03 -30.73
N ALA A 377 -0.70 3.20 -30.45
CA ALA A 377 0.33 2.21 -30.81
C ALA A 377 0.11 0.89 -30.07
N LEU A 378 -0.14 0.95 -28.76
CA LEU A 378 -0.41 -0.26 -27.97
C LEU A 378 -1.74 -0.92 -28.38
N LEU A 379 -2.77 -0.16 -28.70
CA LEU A 379 -4.04 -0.74 -29.15
C LEU A 379 -3.93 -1.43 -30.51
N GLN A 380 -2.89 -1.11 -31.29
CA GLN A 380 -2.59 -1.80 -32.56
C GLN A 380 -1.76 -3.06 -32.40
N ASP A 381 -0.97 -3.14 -31.31
CA ASP A 381 0.00 -4.23 -31.07
C ASP A 381 -0.47 -5.13 -29.93
N ASP A 382 -1.34 -6.10 -30.27
CA ASP A 382 -1.85 -7.09 -29.30
C ASP A 382 -0.72 -7.88 -28.63
N ALA A 383 0.35 -8.16 -29.39
CA ALA A 383 1.48 -8.93 -28.87
C ALA A 383 2.25 -8.14 -27.80
N GLU A 384 2.43 -6.83 -28.01
CA GLU A 384 3.09 -5.99 -27.00
C GLU A 384 2.19 -5.79 -25.77
N ARG A 385 0.89 -5.59 -25.93
CA ARG A 385 -0.04 -5.53 -24.79
C ARG A 385 0.01 -6.82 -23.97
N ALA A 386 -0.06 -7.97 -24.63
CA ALA A 386 0.03 -9.27 -23.97
C ALA A 386 1.36 -9.44 -23.23
N ARG A 387 2.49 -9.02 -23.82
CA ARG A 387 3.81 -9.06 -23.17
C ARG A 387 3.86 -8.19 -21.91
N LEU A 388 3.36 -6.96 -21.98
CA LEU A 388 3.31 -6.05 -20.83
C LEU A 388 2.48 -6.65 -19.69
N GLY A 389 1.29 -7.13 -20.00
CA GLY A 389 0.39 -7.75 -19.03
C GLY A 389 0.98 -9.01 -18.41
N GLN A 390 1.62 -9.87 -19.22
CA GLN A 390 2.27 -11.09 -18.73
C GLN A 390 3.46 -10.80 -17.80
N ARG A 391 4.30 -9.81 -18.14
CA ARG A 391 5.37 -9.34 -17.28
C ARG A 391 4.83 -8.74 -15.98
N ALA A 392 3.71 -8.00 -16.04
CA ALA A 392 3.08 -7.47 -14.84
C ALA A 392 2.59 -8.59 -13.91
N LEU A 393 1.96 -9.63 -14.44
CA LEU A 393 1.56 -10.83 -13.68
C LEU A 393 2.77 -11.56 -13.09
N GLU A 394 3.87 -11.66 -13.83
CA GLU A 394 5.09 -12.31 -13.33
C GLU A 394 5.70 -11.54 -12.16
N VAL A 395 5.79 -10.21 -12.26
CA VAL A 395 6.20 -9.35 -11.12
C VAL A 395 5.30 -9.60 -9.91
N MET A 396 3.97 -9.65 -10.11
CA MET A 396 3.02 -9.92 -9.02
C MET A 396 3.28 -11.28 -8.38
N ARG A 397 3.43 -12.35 -9.18
CA ARG A 397 3.68 -13.71 -8.66
C ARG A 397 4.96 -13.80 -7.83
N GLN A 398 6.03 -13.15 -8.28
CA GLN A 398 7.31 -13.14 -7.56
C GLN A 398 7.22 -12.42 -6.21
N GLN A 399 6.29 -11.49 -6.07
CA GLN A 399 6.12 -10.69 -4.86
C GLN A 399 5.00 -11.20 -3.93
N GLN A 400 4.13 -12.10 -4.39
CA GLN A 400 3.00 -12.62 -3.62
C GLN A 400 3.41 -13.49 -2.42
N GLY A 401 2.50 -13.64 -1.46
CA GLY A 401 2.67 -14.48 -0.27
C GLY A 401 3.50 -13.84 0.84
N ALA A 402 3.85 -12.55 0.72
CA ALA A 402 4.61 -11.85 1.77
C ALA A 402 3.81 -11.77 3.08
N THR A 403 2.51 -11.49 3.01
CA THR A 403 1.65 -11.44 4.19
C THR A 403 1.52 -12.81 4.86
N GLU A 404 1.33 -13.87 4.09
CA GLU A 404 1.23 -15.23 4.62
C GLU A 404 2.53 -15.68 5.30
N ARG A 405 3.68 -15.48 4.63
CA ARG A 405 5.00 -15.76 5.23
C ARG A 405 5.25 -14.94 6.49
N THR A 406 4.83 -13.68 6.48
CA THR A 406 4.96 -12.79 7.64
C THR A 406 4.09 -13.30 8.79
N LEU A 407 2.82 -13.62 8.55
CA LEU A 407 1.92 -14.19 9.57
C LEU A 407 2.48 -15.49 10.15
N ALA A 408 2.94 -16.41 9.31
CA ALA A 408 3.52 -17.66 9.75
C ALA A 408 4.71 -17.43 10.70
N ALA A 409 5.60 -16.49 10.36
CA ALA A 409 6.72 -16.12 11.22
C ALA A 409 6.30 -15.45 12.53
N LEU A 410 5.31 -14.53 12.48
CA LEU A 410 4.79 -13.87 13.69
C LEU A 410 4.11 -14.85 14.63
N PHE A 411 3.36 -15.82 14.10
CA PHE A 411 2.71 -16.85 14.91
C PHE A 411 3.71 -17.74 15.64
N GLN A 412 4.92 -17.94 15.11
CA GLN A 412 5.98 -18.65 15.84
C GLN A 412 6.45 -17.90 17.09
N LEU A 413 6.28 -16.58 17.14
CA LEU A 413 6.67 -15.75 18.29
C LEU A 413 5.57 -15.63 19.35
N LEU A 414 4.34 -16.05 19.04
CA LEU A 414 3.24 -16.00 19.98
C LEU A 414 3.27 -17.21 20.95
N PRO A 415 2.72 -17.09 22.18
CA PRO A 415 2.59 -18.21 23.11
C PRO A 415 1.89 -19.42 22.45
N ILE A 416 2.42 -20.61 22.64
CA ILE A 416 1.95 -21.86 21.97
C ILE A 416 0.46 -22.11 22.23
N GLU A 417 -0.03 -21.84 23.42
CA GLU A 417 -1.43 -22.07 23.83
C GLU A 417 -2.47 -21.27 23.02
N LYS A 418 -2.04 -20.28 22.21
CA LYS A 418 -2.92 -19.36 21.49
C LYS A 418 -2.61 -19.27 20.00
N ARG A 419 -1.86 -20.23 19.46
CA ARG A 419 -1.65 -20.32 18.01
C ARG A 419 -2.96 -20.77 17.35
N ALA A 420 -3.42 -20.04 16.32
CA ALA A 420 -4.54 -20.47 15.50
C ALA A 420 -4.24 -21.86 14.88
N PRO A 421 -5.24 -22.76 14.76
CA PRO A 421 -5.05 -24.02 14.07
C PRO A 421 -4.57 -23.74 12.65
N ALA A 422 -3.56 -24.47 12.21
CA ALA A 422 -3.04 -24.37 10.85
C ALA A 422 -4.20 -24.63 9.87
N VAL A 423 -4.61 -23.62 9.12
CA VAL A 423 -5.60 -23.75 8.05
C VAL A 423 -4.92 -24.53 6.92
N GLY A 424 -5.12 -25.83 6.87
CA GLY A 424 -4.58 -26.62 5.77
C GLY A 424 -4.44 -28.11 6.02
N ALA A 425 -5.49 -28.80 6.43
CA ALA A 425 -5.52 -30.26 6.29
C ALA A 425 -6.96 -30.79 6.34
N GLU A 426 -7.82 -30.34 5.44
CA GLU A 426 -9.05 -31.04 5.11
C GLU A 426 -9.66 -30.48 3.82
N ARG A 427 -9.09 -30.89 2.68
CA ARG A 427 -9.80 -30.99 1.42
C ARG A 427 -9.16 -32.09 0.60
N ASN A 428 -9.43 -33.35 0.99
CA ASN A 428 -9.47 -34.52 0.13
C ASN A 428 -10.17 -35.66 0.90
N ALA A 429 -11.46 -35.72 0.72
CA ALA A 429 -12.28 -36.92 0.83
C ALA A 429 -13.48 -36.74 -0.10
#